data_7bea7787f63d801e04f500059a331221
#
_entry.id   7bea7787f63d801e04f500059a331221
#
_cell.length_a   1.000
_cell.length_b   1.000
_cell.length_c   1.000
_cell.angle_alpha   90.00
_cell.angle_beta   90.00
_cell.angle_gamma   90.00
#
_symmetry.space_group_name_H-M   'P 1'
#
loop_
_entity.id
_entity.type
_entity.pdbx_description
1 polymer ?
#
loop_
_entity_poly.entity_id
_entity_poly.type
_entity_poly.pdbx_seq_one_letter_code
_entity_poly.pdbx_strand_id
1 'polypeptide(L)'
;MKKEKMNGSMKYLILVFGAFAIFFTGYPHIWSIYQPYAIELTGWTQGQASMCFYLSFVTFVLGNIVGGRIQDKYNPKIAIVTGGAIFTASILLSALALRPSPVMMYLTYGILQGFGQGMIYTTIISTAQKWFPGRTGFSSGVIVTANGLFGFFMAPFSRALLAGKGIQVTFLVVGTMIGISWILASIFIRNPRTGEVAAAAVFGGREGAVYEGKQYTSKEMIKTRKFYFLLATMLFGLIPYLILSPLSQTVQMDRGIASSVAVAAVMIGSVCNAATRLALPTAADKVGRIICLKVVLVAAVIAMLLLIVAPSAVTTVCVVLMYACYGGIMGSFPSLSSSIFGMKHSGENYGYVMFGIAIATLSAPAITNTVLGSGYDMNVVFGIGAISAAVSFLFLILLERELKLERKK
;
A
#
# COMPACT_ATOMS: atom_id res chain seq x y z
N MET A 1 -11.34 34.56 -13.95
CA MET A 1 -9.91 34.58 -13.57
C MET A 1 -9.64 34.28 -12.07
N LYS A 2 -10.22 35.01 -11.07
CA LYS A 2 -9.92 34.73 -9.64
C LYS A 2 -10.44 33.35 -9.17
N LYS A 3 -11.63 32.89 -9.63
CA LYS A 3 -12.19 31.56 -9.33
C LYS A 3 -11.41 30.41 -10.00
N GLU A 4 -10.89 30.62 -11.22
CA GLU A 4 -10.10 29.61 -11.93
C GLU A 4 -8.71 29.40 -11.30
N LYS A 5 -8.03 30.49 -10.87
CA LYS A 5 -6.76 30.40 -10.12
C LYS A 5 -6.95 29.69 -8.78
N MET A 6 -8.04 29.93 -8.08
CA MET A 6 -8.36 29.30 -6.79
C MET A 6 -8.61 27.78 -6.96
N ASN A 7 -9.24 27.33 -8.07
CA ASN A 7 -9.46 25.92 -8.38
C ASN A 7 -8.15 25.19 -8.73
N GLY A 8 -7.23 25.86 -9.42
CA GLY A 8 -5.90 25.31 -9.71
C GLY A 8 -5.08 25.02 -8.45
N SER A 9 -5.15 25.90 -7.45
CA SER A 9 -4.42 25.75 -6.18
C SER A 9 -5.04 24.66 -5.28
N MET A 10 -6.37 24.51 -5.26
CA MET A 10 -7.06 23.57 -4.37
C MET A 10 -6.66 22.11 -4.63
N LYS A 11 -6.52 21.68 -5.88
CA LYS A 11 -6.13 20.31 -6.22
C LYS A 11 -4.74 19.95 -5.67
N TYR A 12 -3.80 20.90 -5.68
CA TYR A 12 -2.47 20.68 -5.11
C TYR A 12 -2.48 20.68 -3.58
N LEU A 13 -3.32 21.49 -2.94
CA LEU A 13 -3.51 21.44 -1.49
C LEU A 13 -4.06 20.08 -1.06
N ILE A 14 -5.05 19.54 -1.78
CA ILE A 14 -5.59 18.20 -1.53
C ILE A 14 -4.50 17.13 -1.68
N LEU A 15 -3.64 17.27 -2.69
CA LEU A 15 -2.54 16.34 -2.91
C LEU A 15 -1.50 16.39 -1.78
N VAL A 16 -1.10 17.60 -1.36
CA VAL A 16 -0.10 17.81 -0.29
C VAL A 16 -0.64 17.34 1.07
N PHE A 17 -1.81 17.81 1.48
CA PHE A 17 -2.38 17.43 2.79
C PHE A 17 -2.86 15.98 2.79
N GLY A 18 -3.30 15.46 1.65
CA GLY A 18 -3.58 14.04 1.47
C GLY A 18 -2.33 13.19 1.60
N ALA A 19 -1.24 13.56 0.94
CA ALA A 19 0.05 12.88 1.07
C ALA A 19 0.57 12.93 2.51
N PHE A 20 0.42 14.06 3.20
CA PHE A 20 0.82 14.20 4.60
C PHE A 20 0.05 13.26 5.54
N ALA A 21 -1.27 13.14 5.37
CA ALA A 21 -2.05 12.20 6.18
C ALA A 21 -1.76 10.73 5.83
N ILE A 22 -1.62 10.43 4.52
CA ILE A 22 -1.28 9.08 4.05
C ILE A 22 0.14 8.66 4.47
N PHE A 23 1.05 9.59 4.64
CA PHE A 23 2.38 9.28 5.17
C PHE A 23 2.26 8.47 6.47
N PHE A 24 1.43 8.88 7.40
CA PHE A 24 1.27 8.19 8.68
C PHE A 24 0.56 6.84 8.57
N THR A 25 -0.13 6.56 7.48
CA THR A 25 -0.67 5.21 7.24
C THR A 25 0.41 4.16 6.91
N GLY A 26 1.67 4.56 6.80
CA GLY A 26 2.82 3.65 6.75
C GLY A 26 3.20 3.05 8.11
N TYR A 27 2.57 3.45 9.21
CA TYR A 27 2.93 3.09 10.58
C TYR A 27 3.09 1.58 10.85
N PRO A 28 2.23 0.67 10.37
CA PRO A 28 2.43 -0.75 10.60
C PRO A 28 3.74 -1.31 10.05
N HIS A 29 4.30 -0.70 9.01
CA HIS A 29 5.54 -1.18 8.39
C HIS A 29 6.77 -1.09 9.31
N ILE A 30 6.70 -0.29 10.38
CA ILE A 30 7.77 -0.19 11.38
C ILE A 30 7.47 -0.97 12.67
N TRP A 31 6.42 -1.83 12.69
CA TRP A 31 6.12 -2.67 13.85
C TRP A 31 7.31 -3.52 14.29
N SER A 32 8.12 -4.00 13.36
CA SER A 32 9.34 -4.75 13.63
C SER A 32 10.34 -3.99 14.53
N ILE A 33 10.26 -2.66 14.61
CA ILE A 33 11.09 -1.83 15.49
C ILE A 33 10.52 -1.79 16.92
N TYR A 34 9.18 -1.81 17.04
CA TYR A 34 8.48 -1.80 18.33
C TYR A 34 8.41 -3.17 18.99
N GLN A 35 8.35 -4.22 18.17
CA GLN A 35 8.12 -5.58 18.61
C GLN A 35 9.11 -6.10 19.66
N PRO A 36 10.44 -5.90 19.55
CA PRO A 36 11.39 -6.30 20.58
C PRO A 36 11.12 -5.63 21.94
N TYR A 37 10.83 -4.33 21.93
CA TYR A 37 10.51 -3.57 23.15
C TYR A 37 9.19 -4.02 23.79
N ALA A 38 8.20 -4.38 22.96
CA ALA A 38 6.95 -4.94 23.46
C ALA A 38 7.17 -6.29 24.12
N ILE A 39 7.96 -7.18 23.50
CA ILE A 39 8.31 -8.51 24.05
C ILE A 39 9.08 -8.38 25.37
N GLU A 40 10.08 -7.50 25.41
CA GLU A 40 10.87 -7.24 26.61
C GLU A 40 10.01 -6.75 27.77
N LEU A 41 9.09 -5.83 27.49
CA LEU A 41 8.22 -5.24 28.52
C LEU A 41 7.12 -6.20 29.03
N THR A 42 6.61 -7.09 28.19
CA THR A 42 5.39 -7.87 28.46
C THR A 42 5.63 -9.35 28.66
N GLY A 43 6.80 -9.87 28.20
CA GLY A 43 7.09 -11.30 28.18
C GLY A 43 6.36 -12.08 27.07
N TRP A 44 5.83 -11.42 26.06
CA TRP A 44 5.12 -12.10 24.96
C TRP A 44 6.06 -12.96 24.11
N THR A 45 5.49 -14.01 23.54
CA THR A 45 6.20 -14.77 22.49
C THR A 45 6.27 -13.94 21.20
N GLN A 46 7.23 -14.30 20.33
CA GLN A 46 7.34 -13.71 18.98
C GLN A 46 6.05 -13.80 18.19
N GLY A 47 5.34 -14.94 18.27
CA GLY A 47 4.05 -15.14 17.59
C GLY A 47 2.96 -14.21 18.10
N GLN A 48 2.85 -14.02 19.43
CA GLN A 48 1.91 -13.11 20.04
C GLN A 48 2.14 -11.67 19.60
N ALA A 49 3.39 -11.22 19.60
CA ALA A 49 3.74 -9.87 19.16
C ALA A 49 3.51 -9.66 17.64
N SER A 50 3.82 -10.65 16.81
CA SER A 50 3.58 -10.58 15.36
C SER A 50 2.11 -10.57 14.99
N MET A 51 1.24 -11.16 15.83
CA MET A 51 -0.21 -11.16 15.59
C MET A 51 -0.80 -9.74 15.51
N CYS A 52 -0.23 -8.77 16.26
CA CYS A 52 -0.62 -7.37 16.18
C CYS A 52 -0.50 -6.84 14.73
N PHE A 53 0.61 -7.15 14.07
CA PHE A 53 0.86 -6.76 12.68
C PHE A 53 -0.12 -7.44 11.71
N TYR A 54 -0.32 -8.74 11.81
CA TYR A 54 -1.22 -9.46 10.89
C TYR A 54 -2.67 -9.00 11.02
N LEU A 55 -3.16 -8.81 12.25
CA LEU A 55 -4.49 -8.28 12.50
C LEU A 55 -4.66 -6.89 11.89
N SER A 56 -3.64 -6.02 12.00
CA SER A 56 -3.70 -4.67 11.43
C SER A 56 -3.86 -4.68 9.91
N PHE A 57 -3.23 -5.61 9.20
CA PHE A 57 -3.40 -5.73 7.75
C PHE A 57 -4.76 -6.27 7.32
N VAL A 58 -5.31 -7.23 8.06
CA VAL A 58 -6.67 -7.75 7.79
C VAL A 58 -7.71 -6.64 8.00
N THR A 59 -7.65 -5.98 9.14
CA THR A 59 -8.61 -4.92 9.47
C THR A 59 -8.42 -3.65 8.65
N PHE A 60 -7.20 -3.38 8.17
CA PHE A 60 -6.92 -2.34 7.19
C PHE A 60 -7.78 -2.50 5.92
N VAL A 61 -7.91 -3.73 5.40
CA VAL A 61 -8.76 -3.97 4.23
C VAL A 61 -10.22 -3.71 4.54
N LEU A 62 -10.69 -4.13 5.70
CA LEU A 62 -12.08 -3.84 6.13
C LEU A 62 -12.30 -2.33 6.28
N GLY A 63 -11.35 -1.61 6.87
CA GLY A 63 -11.36 -0.16 6.96
C GLY A 63 -11.40 0.53 5.59
N ASN A 64 -10.62 0.03 4.62
CA ASN A 64 -10.63 0.53 3.24
C ASN A 64 -12.03 0.44 2.60
N ILE A 65 -12.73 -0.68 2.79
CA ILE A 65 -14.08 -0.87 2.26
C ILE A 65 -15.07 0.10 2.91
N VAL A 66 -15.03 0.18 4.25
CA VAL A 66 -15.97 1.04 5.00
C VAL A 66 -15.70 2.52 4.72
N GLY A 67 -14.44 2.95 4.75
CA GLY A 67 -14.05 4.32 4.43
C GLY A 67 -14.40 4.70 3.00
N GLY A 68 -14.11 3.81 2.05
CA GLY A 68 -14.48 3.97 0.64
C GLY A 68 -16.00 4.12 0.45
N ARG A 69 -16.79 3.27 1.12
CA ARG A 69 -18.26 3.35 1.08
C ARG A 69 -18.79 4.67 1.66
N ILE A 70 -18.27 5.10 2.82
CA ILE A 70 -18.67 6.37 3.45
C ILE A 70 -18.34 7.53 2.53
N GLN A 71 -17.13 7.56 1.96
CA GLN A 71 -16.70 8.59 1.03
C GLN A 71 -17.56 8.63 -0.24
N ASP A 72 -17.84 7.47 -0.84
CA ASP A 72 -18.56 7.39 -2.10
C ASP A 72 -20.06 7.68 -1.93
N LYS A 73 -20.65 7.36 -0.78
CA LYS A 73 -22.08 7.60 -0.48
C LYS A 73 -22.35 8.99 0.10
N TYR A 74 -21.46 9.50 0.95
CA TYR A 74 -21.65 10.73 1.70
C TYR A 74 -20.59 11.78 1.37
N ASN A 75 -19.47 11.75 2.10
CA ASN A 75 -18.41 12.76 2.00
C ASN A 75 -17.06 12.19 2.46
N PRO A 76 -15.96 12.46 1.74
CA PRO A 76 -14.63 12.04 2.16
C PRO A 76 -14.24 12.58 3.54
N LYS A 77 -14.71 13.76 3.92
CA LYS A 77 -14.42 14.36 5.21
C LYS A 77 -14.94 13.51 6.38
N ILE A 78 -16.13 12.94 6.25
CA ILE A 78 -16.69 12.04 7.28
C ILE A 78 -15.77 10.81 7.45
N ALA A 79 -15.38 10.17 6.36
CA ALA A 79 -14.52 8.99 6.43
C ALA A 79 -13.13 9.31 7.01
N ILE A 80 -12.55 10.49 6.70
CA ILE A 80 -11.26 10.92 7.24
C ILE A 80 -11.35 11.23 8.73
N VAL A 81 -12.39 11.95 9.17
CA VAL A 81 -12.56 12.32 10.58
C VAL A 81 -12.83 11.07 11.43
N THR A 82 -13.75 10.21 11.01
CA THR A 82 -14.06 8.98 11.76
C THR A 82 -12.88 8.01 11.76
N GLY A 83 -12.29 7.73 10.60
CA GLY A 83 -11.12 6.86 10.48
C GLY A 83 -9.91 7.42 11.22
N GLY A 84 -9.68 8.73 11.13
CA GLY A 84 -8.59 9.43 11.82
C GLY A 84 -8.73 9.41 13.33
N ALA A 85 -9.92 9.64 13.84
CA ALA A 85 -10.21 9.54 15.27
C ALA A 85 -9.97 8.13 15.79
N ILE A 86 -10.46 7.09 15.09
CA ILE A 86 -10.22 5.69 15.43
C ILE A 86 -8.73 5.38 15.40
N PHE A 87 -8.01 5.78 14.34
CA PHE A 87 -6.58 5.53 14.18
C PHE A 87 -5.76 6.19 15.30
N THR A 88 -6.02 7.46 15.59
CA THR A 88 -5.33 8.19 16.67
C THR A 88 -5.62 7.57 18.03
N ALA A 89 -6.90 7.35 18.36
CA ALA A 89 -7.30 6.76 19.62
C ALA A 89 -6.67 5.38 19.82
N SER A 90 -6.62 4.57 18.77
CA SER A 90 -6.02 3.23 18.82
C SER A 90 -4.54 3.26 19.20
N ILE A 91 -3.75 4.16 18.61
CA ILE A 91 -2.33 4.28 18.93
C ILE A 91 -2.09 4.86 20.31
N LEU A 92 -2.88 5.88 20.71
CA LEU A 92 -2.81 6.43 22.08
C LEU A 92 -3.18 5.38 23.13
N LEU A 93 -4.24 4.59 22.90
CA LEU A 93 -4.65 3.50 23.78
C LEU A 93 -3.62 2.36 23.81
N SER A 94 -2.87 2.14 22.73
CA SER A 94 -1.81 1.14 22.69
C SER A 94 -0.71 1.42 23.72
N ALA A 95 -0.49 2.67 24.09
CA ALA A 95 0.43 3.01 25.19
C ALA A 95 0.00 2.41 26.54
N LEU A 96 -1.30 2.22 26.75
CA LEU A 96 -1.88 1.64 27.97
C LEU A 96 -2.17 0.13 27.84
N ALA A 97 -2.12 -0.39 26.62
CA ALA A 97 -2.50 -1.76 26.29
C ALA A 97 -1.36 -2.79 26.45
N LEU A 98 -0.13 -2.33 26.71
CA LEU A 98 1.04 -3.17 26.91
C LEU A 98 0.98 -3.86 28.30
N ARG A 99 0.41 -5.06 28.31
CA ARG A 99 0.18 -5.88 29.49
C ARG A 99 0.60 -7.32 29.22
N PRO A 100 0.75 -8.19 30.25
CA PRO A 100 1.08 -9.59 30.04
C PRO A 100 0.13 -10.31 29.07
N SER A 101 -1.18 -10.01 29.11
CA SER A 101 -2.12 -10.50 28.10
C SER A 101 -2.08 -9.62 26.85
N PRO A 102 -1.86 -10.19 25.64
CA PRO A 102 -1.76 -9.42 24.41
C PRO A 102 -3.12 -8.96 23.86
N VAL A 103 -4.25 -9.40 24.41
CA VAL A 103 -5.59 -9.18 23.89
C VAL A 103 -5.91 -7.68 23.71
N MET A 104 -5.55 -6.84 24.70
CA MET A 104 -5.77 -5.40 24.58
C MET A 104 -4.99 -4.78 23.42
N MET A 105 -3.76 -5.25 23.18
CA MET A 105 -2.96 -4.78 22.08
C MET A 105 -3.48 -5.29 20.72
N TYR A 106 -4.06 -6.49 20.67
CA TYR A 106 -4.77 -6.97 19.48
C TYR A 106 -5.98 -6.09 19.13
N LEU A 107 -6.72 -5.65 20.13
CA LEU A 107 -7.86 -4.74 19.92
C LEU A 107 -7.40 -3.35 19.51
N THR A 108 -6.46 -2.75 20.22
CA THR A 108 -6.02 -1.37 19.96
C THR A 108 -5.16 -1.31 18.70
N TYR A 109 -3.96 -1.89 18.74
CA TYR A 109 -3.01 -1.83 17.62
C TYR A 109 -3.46 -2.72 16.44
N GLY A 110 -3.92 -3.94 16.68
CA GLY A 110 -4.28 -4.87 15.62
C GLY A 110 -5.57 -4.46 14.91
N ILE A 111 -6.68 -4.33 15.65
CA ILE A 111 -8.01 -4.16 15.03
C ILE A 111 -8.32 -2.69 14.76
N LEU A 112 -8.33 -1.85 15.79
CA LEU A 112 -8.77 -0.46 15.64
C LEU A 112 -7.79 0.36 14.79
N GLN A 113 -6.47 0.16 14.97
CA GLN A 113 -5.45 0.87 14.20
C GLN A 113 -5.58 0.54 12.71
N GLY A 114 -5.59 -0.75 12.34
CA GLY A 114 -5.71 -1.15 10.94
C GLY A 114 -7.00 -0.64 10.31
N PHE A 115 -8.13 -0.76 11.02
CA PHE A 115 -9.43 -0.32 10.54
C PHE A 115 -9.46 1.21 10.29
N GLY A 116 -9.07 2.02 11.27
CA GLY A 116 -9.04 3.49 11.14
C GLY A 116 -8.09 3.96 10.03
N GLN A 117 -6.89 3.36 9.96
CA GLN A 117 -5.91 3.59 8.91
C GLN A 117 -6.47 3.30 7.52
N GLY A 118 -7.15 2.16 7.35
CA GLY A 118 -7.76 1.78 6.08
C GLY A 118 -8.82 2.78 5.62
N MET A 119 -9.67 3.26 6.53
CA MET A 119 -10.67 4.28 6.20
C MET A 119 -10.06 5.54 5.59
N ILE A 120 -8.94 6.01 6.13
CA ILE A 120 -8.23 7.18 5.61
C ILE A 120 -7.58 6.87 4.24
N TYR A 121 -6.94 5.71 4.11
CA TYR A 121 -6.11 5.36 2.97
C TYR A 121 -6.87 5.40 1.65
N THR A 122 -7.93 4.61 1.49
CA THR A 122 -8.71 4.61 0.24
C THR A 122 -9.45 5.91 0.01
N THR A 123 -9.94 6.55 1.06
CA THR A 123 -10.65 7.83 0.97
C THR A 123 -9.78 8.91 0.35
N ILE A 124 -8.55 9.06 0.80
CA ILE A 124 -7.64 10.10 0.29
C ILE A 124 -7.23 9.78 -1.15
N ILE A 125 -6.85 8.53 -1.44
CA ILE A 125 -6.45 8.11 -2.79
C ILE A 125 -7.57 8.37 -3.79
N SER A 126 -8.78 7.89 -3.51
CA SER A 126 -9.94 8.04 -4.37
C SER A 126 -10.33 9.52 -4.56
N THR A 127 -10.28 10.32 -3.49
CA THR A 127 -10.54 11.76 -3.58
C THR A 127 -9.49 12.46 -4.45
N ALA A 128 -8.20 12.16 -4.27
CA ALA A 128 -7.13 12.73 -5.10
C ALA A 128 -7.32 12.39 -6.58
N GLN A 129 -7.69 11.15 -6.91
CA GLN A 129 -7.98 10.75 -8.29
C GLN A 129 -9.12 11.55 -8.92
N LYS A 130 -10.19 11.84 -8.17
CA LYS A 130 -11.33 12.65 -8.64
C LYS A 130 -10.92 14.09 -8.99
N TRP A 131 -9.86 14.63 -8.39
CA TRP A 131 -9.31 15.94 -8.70
C TRP A 131 -8.32 15.96 -9.87
N PHE A 132 -7.84 14.79 -10.29
CA PHE A 132 -6.88 14.64 -11.41
C PHE A 132 -7.40 13.67 -12.47
N PRO A 133 -8.58 13.94 -13.11
CA PRO A 133 -9.07 13.12 -14.22
C PRO A 133 -8.02 13.15 -15.35
N GLY A 134 -7.79 12.02 -16.00
CA GLY A 134 -6.74 11.87 -17.01
C GLY A 134 -5.31 11.70 -16.48
N ARG A 135 -5.06 11.96 -15.17
CA ARG A 135 -3.77 11.76 -14.47
C ARG A 135 -3.94 11.02 -13.15
N THR A 136 -4.83 10.04 -13.13
CA THR A 136 -5.13 9.27 -11.91
C THR A 136 -3.94 8.47 -11.40
N GLY A 137 -3.05 8.03 -12.29
CA GLY A 137 -1.79 7.39 -11.95
C GLY A 137 -0.85 8.33 -11.21
N PHE A 138 -0.67 9.55 -11.71
CA PHE A 138 0.15 10.56 -11.04
C PHE A 138 -0.42 10.89 -9.64
N SER A 139 -1.71 11.19 -9.51
CA SER A 139 -2.29 11.59 -8.24
C SER A 139 -2.25 10.47 -7.19
N SER A 140 -2.61 9.24 -7.56
CA SER A 140 -2.49 8.11 -6.66
C SER A 140 -1.03 7.76 -6.36
N GLY A 141 -0.14 7.88 -7.34
CA GLY A 141 1.29 7.67 -7.16
C GLY A 141 1.89 8.59 -6.11
N VAL A 142 1.63 9.91 -6.16
CA VAL A 142 2.09 10.87 -5.14
C VAL A 142 1.60 10.47 -3.74
N ILE A 143 0.31 10.16 -3.61
CA ILE A 143 -0.29 9.79 -2.33
C ILE A 143 0.33 8.49 -1.78
N VAL A 144 0.41 7.44 -2.60
CA VAL A 144 0.93 6.13 -2.16
C VAL A 144 2.44 6.17 -1.89
N THR A 145 3.19 7.05 -2.58
CA THR A 145 4.61 7.28 -2.30
C THR A 145 4.83 7.82 -0.90
N ALA A 146 3.99 8.75 -0.44
CA ALA A 146 4.08 9.28 0.92
C ALA A 146 3.97 8.17 1.98
N ASN A 147 3.05 7.21 1.81
CA ASN A 147 2.98 6.02 2.67
C ASN A 147 4.28 5.21 2.65
N GLY A 148 4.88 5.02 1.48
CA GLY A 148 6.13 4.26 1.32
C GLY A 148 7.34 4.93 1.99
N LEU A 149 7.34 6.25 2.11
CA LEU A 149 8.41 7.02 2.74
C LEU A 149 8.35 7.01 4.26
N PHE A 150 7.24 6.56 4.87
CA PHE A 150 7.07 6.58 6.31
C PHE A 150 8.21 5.86 7.05
N GLY A 151 8.54 4.64 6.64
CA GLY A 151 9.60 3.86 7.27
C GLY A 151 10.96 4.54 7.21
N PHE A 152 11.27 5.22 6.09
CA PHE A 152 12.55 5.93 5.92
C PHE A 152 12.73 7.05 6.96
N PHE A 153 11.71 7.88 7.17
CA PHE A 153 11.78 9.00 8.12
C PHE A 153 11.47 8.58 9.55
N MET A 154 10.47 7.75 9.75
CA MET A 154 9.95 7.46 11.08
C MET A 154 10.63 6.29 11.77
N ALA A 155 11.35 5.41 11.06
CA ALA A 155 12.11 4.33 11.70
C ALA A 155 13.24 4.86 12.60
N PRO A 156 14.16 5.76 12.12
CA PRO A 156 15.19 6.33 12.99
C PRO A 156 14.60 7.20 14.11
N PHE A 157 13.55 7.98 13.81
CA PHE A 157 12.85 8.78 14.81
C PHE A 157 12.24 7.91 15.92
N SER A 158 11.53 6.85 15.55
CA SER A 158 10.93 5.93 16.52
C SER A 158 11.98 5.18 17.33
N ARG A 159 13.10 4.75 16.72
CA ARG A 159 14.21 4.11 17.45
C ARG A 159 14.80 5.02 18.52
N ALA A 160 15.02 6.30 18.20
CA ALA A 160 15.55 7.28 19.15
C ALA A 160 14.58 7.47 20.33
N LEU A 161 13.27 7.56 20.07
CA LEU A 161 12.25 7.67 21.12
C LEU A 161 12.17 6.39 21.96
N LEU A 162 12.15 5.21 21.33
CA LEU A 162 12.11 3.92 22.04
C LEU A 162 13.29 3.76 22.99
N ALA A 163 14.51 4.06 22.52
CA ALA A 163 15.73 3.94 23.34
C ALA A 163 15.77 4.98 24.47
N GLY A 164 15.29 6.21 24.23
CA GLY A 164 15.41 7.30 25.22
C GLY A 164 14.22 7.46 26.15
N LYS A 165 12.99 7.10 25.72
CA LYS A 165 11.74 7.37 26.45
C LYS A 165 10.83 6.15 26.60
N GLY A 166 11.18 5.03 25.99
CA GLY A 166 10.41 3.80 26.02
C GLY A 166 9.21 3.78 25.08
N ILE A 167 8.60 2.59 24.96
CA ILE A 167 7.58 2.29 23.97
C ILE A 167 6.27 3.06 24.21
N GLN A 168 5.87 3.26 25.46
CA GLN A 168 4.63 3.96 25.81
C GLN A 168 4.65 5.43 25.35
N VAL A 169 5.73 6.15 25.66
CA VAL A 169 5.91 7.55 25.23
C VAL A 169 5.98 7.63 23.71
N THR A 170 6.62 6.65 23.06
CA THR A 170 6.69 6.59 21.61
C THR A 170 5.31 6.47 20.97
N PHE A 171 4.42 5.62 21.50
CA PHE A 171 3.02 5.54 21.06
C PHE A 171 2.29 6.87 21.24
N LEU A 172 2.45 7.56 22.38
CA LEU A 172 1.80 8.84 22.64
C LEU A 172 2.26 9.92 21.63
N VAL A 173 3.57 10.04 21.40
CA VAL A 173 4.12 11.01 20.47
C VAL A 173 3.64 10.73 19.04
N VAL A 174 3.80 9.51 18.55
CA VAL A 174 3.41 9.16 17.18
C VAL A 174 1.90 9.21 17.01
N GLY A 175 1.11 8.78 17.99
CA GLY A 175 -0.35 8.92 17.98
C GLY A 175 -0.81 10.36 17.87
N THR A 176 -0.14 11.29 18.58
CA THR A 176 -0.43 12.74 18.47
C THR A 176 -0.08 13.27 17.08
N MET A 177 1.06 12.88 16.50
CA MET A 177 1.44 13.27 15.12
C MET A 177 0.42 12.76 14.09
N ILE A 178 -0.07 11.52 14.24
CA ILE A 178 -1.15 10.97 13.44
C ILE A 178 -2.40 11.85 13.57
N GLY A 179 -2.79 12.22 14.79
CA GLY A 179 -3.93 13.09 15.07
C GLY A 179 -3.84 14.42 14.33
N ILE A 180 -2.71 15.11 14.43
CA ILE A 180 -2.47 16.38 13.74
C ILE A 180 -2.59 16.20 12.22
N SER A 181 -2.04 15.11 11.67
CA SER A 181 -2.00 14.89 10.23
C SER A 181 -3.37 14.81 9.58
N TRP A 182 -4.27 14.00 10.12
CA TRP A 182 -5.61 13.84 9.53
C TRP A 182 -6.53 15.03 9.85
N ILE A 183 -6.36 15.71 10.98
CA ILE A 183 -7.08 16.95 11.28
C ILE A 183 -6.77 17.99 10.22
N LEU A 184 -5.50 18.23 9.91
CA LEU A 184 -5.08 19.14 8.85
C LEU A 184 -5.62 18.70 7.49
N ALA A 185 -5.50 17.41 7.15
CA ALA A 185 -6.05 16.88 5.91
C ALA A 185 -7.56 17.07 5.79
N SER A 186 -8.32 16.89 6.87
CA SER A 186 -9.78 17.02 6.90
C SER A 186 -10.27 18.44 6.58
N ILE A 187 -9.43 19.46 6.76
CA ILE A 187 -9.75 20.85 6.42
C ILE A 187 -9.83 21.02 4.89
N PHE A 188 -8.87 20.44 4.17
CA PHE A 188 -8.70 20.66 2.74
C PHE A 188 -9.34 19.60 1.87
N ILE A 189 -9.42 18.34 2.34
CA ILE A 189 -9.89 17.22 1.52
C ILE A 189 -11.41 17.24 1.36
N ARG A 190 -11.84 17.36 0.11
CA ARG A 190 -13.24 17.30 -0.33
C ARG A 190 -13.34 16.77 -1.75
N ASN A 191 -14.52 16.29 -2.13
CA ASN A 191 -14.81 15.98 -3.52
C ASN A 191 -14.86 17.28 -4.38
N PRO A 192 -14.46 17.20 -5.66
CA PRO A 192 -14.64 18.32 -6.58
C PRO A 192 -16.13 18.62 -6.80
N ARG A 193 -16.47 19.88 -6.94
CA ARG A 193 -17.84 20.33 -7.30
C ARG A 193 -18.05 20.24 -8.81
N THR A 194 -19.30 20.21 -9.23
CA THR A 194 -19.67 20.28 -10.65
C THR A 194 -19.06 21.54 -11.29
N GLY A 195 -18.30 21.39 -12.37
CA GLY A 195 -17.54 22.47 -13.04
C GLY A 195 -16.07 22.58 -12.62
N GLU A 196 -15.66 22.14 -11.41
CA GLU A 196 -14.24 22.14 -11.01
C GLU A 196 -13.44 21.05 -11.75
N VAL A 197 -14.09 19.94 -12.10
CA VAL A 197 -13.50 18.82 -12.85
C VAL A 197 -13.20 19.22 -14.30
N ALA A 198 -14.11 19.95 -14.96
CA ALA A 198 -13.91 20.41 -16.33
C ALA A 198 -12.71 21.37 -16.45
N ALA A 199 -12.56 22.29 -15.49
CA ALA A 199 -11.40 23.18 -15.43
C ALA A 199 -10.08 22.44 -15.17
N ALA A 200 -10.09 21.37 -14.37
CA ALA A 200 -8.91 20.55 -14.10
C ALA A 200 -8.47 19.72 -15.32
N ALA A 201 -9.41 19.30 -16.17
CA ALA A 201 -9.13 18.56 -17.40
C ALA A 201 -8.43 19.42 -18.47
N VAL A 202 -8.82 20.70 -18.60
CA VAL A 202 -8.25 21.64 -19.59
C VAL A 202 -6.77 21.96 -19.33
N PHE A 203 -6.31 22.00 -18.08
CA PHE A 203 -4.91 22.29 -17.73
C PHE A 203 -3.93 21.12 -18.02
N GLY A 204 -4.41 19.95 -18.44
CA GLY A 204 -3.59 18.76 -18.66
C GLY A 204 -3.04 18.56 -20.09
N GLY A 205 -3.32 19.44 -21.03
CA GLY A 205 -2.78 19.38 -22.40
C GLY A 205 -3.26 18.21 -23.29
N ARG A 206 -4.07 17.32 -22.77
CA ARG A 206 -4.94 16.37 -23.47
C ARG A 206 -6.30 16.50 -22.83
N GLU A 207 -7.37 16.56 -23.62
CA GLU A 207 -8.72 16.42 -23.10
C GLU A 207 -8.74 15.21 -22.20
N GLY A 208 -8.81 15.44 -20.88
CA GLY A 208 -8.84 14.35 -19.91
C GLY A 208 -10.10 13.56 -20.20
N ALA A 209 -9.95 12.40 -20.83
CA ALA A 209 -11.08 11.53 -21.12
C ALA A 209 -11.82 11.29 -19.80
N VAL A 210 -12.96 11.96 -19.63
CA VAL A 210 -13.92 11.61 -18.60
C VAL A 210 -14.21 10.14 -18.84
N TYR A 211 -14.10 9.30 -17.82
CA TYR A 211 -14.40 7.89 -17.95
C TYR A 211 -15.86 7.73 -18.43
N GLU A 212 -16.04 7.46 -19.70
CA GLU A 212 -17.35 7.29 -20.35
C GLU A 212 -17.94 5.89 -20.13
N GLY A 213 -17.18 4.98 -19.52
CA GLY A 213 -17.60 3.62 -19.27
C GLY A 213 -18.59 3.47 -18.10
N LYS A 214 -19.09 2.24 -17.95
CA LYS A 214 -20.00 1.86 -16.85
C LYS A 214 -19.38 2.13 -15.49
N GLN A 215 -20.09 2.87 -14.63
CA GLN A 215 -19.73 3.12 -13.23
C GLN A 215 -20.23 1.96 -12.37
N TYR A 216 -19.34 1.03 -12.02
CA TYR A 216 -19.70 -0.18 -11.26
C TYR A 216 -19.87 0.14 -9.78
N THR A 217 -20.98 -0.30 -9.20
CA THR A 217 -21.09 -0.44 -7.75
C THR A 217 -20.27 -1.65 -7.29
N SER A 218 -19.89 -1.72 -6.03
CA SER A 218 -19.12 -2.86 -5.50
C SER A 218 -19.87 -4.19 -5.66
N LYS A 219 -21.20 -4.18 -5.51
CA LYS A 219 -22.05 -5.37 -5.73
C LYS A 219 -22.05 -5.86 -7.19
N GLU A 220 -21.96 -4.95 -8.14
CA GLU A 220 -21.82 -5.30 -9.55
C GLU A 220 -20.39 -5.74 -9.87
N MET A 221 -19.40 -5.04 -9.33
CA MET A 221 -17.98 -5.32 -9.55
C MET A 221 -17.62 -6.75 -9.13
N ILE A 222 -17.97 -7.18 -7.93
CA ILE A 222 -17.64 -8.51 -7.40
C ILE A 222 -18.31 -9.67 -8.18
N LYS A 223 -19.30 -9.38 -9.03
CA LYS A 223 -19.91 -10.36 -9.93
C LYS A 223 -19.17 -10.49 -11.26
N THR A 224 -18.19 -9.64 -11.54
CA THR A 224 -17.45 -9.64 -12.82
C THR A 224 -16.18 -10.48 -12.73
N ARG A 225 -15.82 -11.17 -13.82
CA ARG A 225 -14.53 -11.87 -13.95
C ARG A 225 -13.35 -10.90 -13.82
N LYS A 226 -13.50 -9.65 -14.29
CA LYS A 226 -12.48 -8.60 -14.20
C LYS A 226 -12.02 -8.36 -12.76
N PHE A 227 -12.94 -8.37 -11.81
CA PHE A 227 -12.61 -8.20 -10.39
C PHE A 227 -11.70 -9.32 -9.89
N TYR A 228 -12.04 -10.58 -10.16
CA TYR A 228 -11.24 -11.72 -9.72
C TYR A 228 -9.88 -11.78 -10.42
N PHE A 229 -9.80 -11.42 -11.70
CA PHE A 229 -8.52 -11.33 -12.40
C PHE A 229 -7.65 -10.22 -11.83
N LEU A 230 -8.22 -9.05 -11.52
CA LEU A 230 -7.49 -7.95 -10.91
C LEU A 230 -7.01 -8.31 -9.49
N LEU A 231 -7.89 -8.89 -8.67
CA LEU A 231 -7.56 -9.33 -7.31
C LEU A 231 -6.47 -10.40 -7.32
N ALA A 232 -6.56 -11.41 -8.20
CA ALA A 232 -5.55 -12.44 -8.35
C ALA A 232 -4.21 -11.88 -8.84
N THR A 233 -4.24 -10.92 -9.77
CA THR A 233 -3.03 -10.20 -10.20
C THR A 233 -2.35 -9.50 -9.03
N MET A 234 -3.09 -8.85 -8.15
CA MET A 234 -2.54 -8.20 -6.96
C MET A 234 -1.98 -9.23 -5.97
N LEU A 235 -2.79 -10.25 -5.64
CA LEU A 235 -2.43 -11.30 -4.70
C LEU A 235 -1.11 -11.97 -5.10
N PHE A 236 -1.06 -12.55 -6.28
CA PHE A 236 0.11 -13.30 -6.73
C PHE A 236 1.29 -12.42 -7.09
N GLY A 237 1.08 -11.17 -7.51
CA GLY A 237 2.13 -10.22 -7.82
C GLY A 237 2.87 -9.67 -6.59
N LEU A 238 2.22 -9.68 -5.41
CA LEU A 238 2.83 -9.18 -4.17
C LEU A 238 3.56 -10.25 -3.37
N ILE A 239 3.21 -11.54 -3.53
CA ILE A 239 3.85 -12.66 -2.80
C ILE A 239 5.37 -12.66 -2.94
N PRO A 240 5.99 -12.48 -4.12
CA PRO A 240 7.44 -12.54 -4.27
C PRO A 240 8.19 -11.57 -3.36
N TYR A 241 7.71 -10.30 -3.33
CA TYR A 241 8.29 -9.29 -2.43
C TYR A 241 8.04 -9.61 -0.96
N LEU A 242 6.83 -10.04 -0.60
CA LEU A 242 6.46 -10.32 0.79
C LEU A 242 7.21 -11.53 1.38
N ILE A 243 7.62 -12.47 0.54
CA ILE A 243 8.55 -13.56 0.90
C ILE A 243 9.94 -13.00 1.14
N LEU A 244 10.46 -12.20 0.20
CA LEU A 244 11.86 -11.75 0.20
C LEU A 244 12.12 -10.65 1.23
N SER A 245 11.18 -9.73 1.43
CA SER A 245 11.39 -8.51 2.22
C SER A 245 11.89 -8.77 3.64
N PRO A 246 11.31 -9.68 4.45
CA PRO A 246 11.82 -9.96 5.79
C PRO A 246 13.17 -10.69 5.79
N LEU A 247 13.52 -11.37 4.71
CA LEU A 247 14.72 -12.17 4.57
C LEU A 247 15.83 -11.48 3.75
N SER A 248 15.58 -10.25 3.27
CA SER A 248 16.46 -9.58 2.33
C SER A 248 17.90 -9.41 2.79
N GLN A 249 18.15 -9.19 4.09
CA GLN A 249 19.50 -9.10 4.62
C GLN A 249 20.11 -10.49 4.81
N THR A 250 19.37 -11.41 5.41
CA THR A 250 19.81 -12.79 5.69
C THR A 250 20.26 -13.48 4.39
N VAL A 251 19.42 -13.45 3.35
CA VAL A 251 19.75 -14.06 2.04
C VAL A 251 21.03 -13.50 1.43
N GLN A 252 21.30 -12.22 1.61
CA GLN A 252 22.53 -11.60 1.14
C GLN A 252 23.74 -12.03 1.98
N MET A 253 23.61 -12.04 3.30
CA MET A 253 24.71 -12.44 4.20
C MET A 253 25.05 -13.92 4.05
N ASP A 254 24.06 -14.80 3.89
CA ASP A 254 24.26 -16.24 3.64
C ASP A 254 25.04 -16.51 2.34
N ARG A 255 25.03 -15.53 1.41
CA ARG A 255 25.81 -15.57 0.16
C ARG A 255 27.15 -14.83 0.25
N GLY A 256 27.63 -14.54 1.46
CA GLY A 256 28.91 -13.90 1.69
C GLY A 256 28.96 -12.39 1.45
N ILE A 257 27.79 -11.73 1.32
CA ILE A 257 27.73 -10.27 1.21
C ILE A 257 27.89 -9.66 2.60
N ALA A 258 28.77 -8.67 2.74
CA ALA A 258 28.99 -7.99 4.00
C ALA A 258 27.68 -7.34 4.52
N SER A 259 27.45 -7.42 5.82
CA SER A 259 26.22 -6.90 6.46
C SER A 259 25.96 -5.42 6.13
N SER A 260 27.00 -4.59 6.05
CA SER A 260 26.89 -3.18 5.65
C SER A 260 26.35 -3.00 4.24
N VAL A 261 26.75 -3.85 3.29
CA VAL A 261 26.26 -3.84 1.91
C VAL A 261 24.83 -4.35 1.85
N ALA A 262 24.48 -5.40 2.60
CA ALA A 262 23.13 -5.92 2.67
C ALA A 262 22.14 -4.88 3.24
N VAL A 263 22.53 -4.16 4.28
CA VAL A 263 21.75 -3.04 4.85
C VAL A 263 21.60 -1.90 3.83
N ALA A 264 22.68 -1.49 3.17
CA ALA A 264 22.64 -0.45 2.13
C ALA A 264 21.69 -0.85 0.97
N ALA A 265 21.71 -2.11 0.55
CA ALA A 265 20.83 -2.62 -0.49
C ALA A 265 19.35 -2.50 -0.10
N VAL A 266 18.98 -2.82 1.13
CA VAL A 266 17.61 -2.67 1.64
C VAL A 266 17.19 -1.19 1.71
N MET A 267 18.11 -0.30 2.11
CA MET A 267 17.87 1.14 2.11
C MET A 267 17.64 1.68 0.70
N ILE A 268 18.52 1.33 -0.25
CA ILE A 268 18.36 1.69 -1.67
C ILE A 268 17.06 1.11 -2.23
N GLY A 269 16.77 -0.15 -1.92
CA GLY A 269 15.52 -0.80 -2.29
C GLY A 269 14.30 -0.04 -1.80
N SER A 270 14.32 0.45 -0.56
CA SER A 270 13.22 1.24 0.01
C SER A 270 13.03 2.58 -0.73
N VAL A 271 14.12 3.23 -1.14
CA VAL A 271 14.06 4.44 -1.98
C VAL A 271 13.49 4.09 -3.37
N CYS A 272 13.95 3.01 -3.98
CA CYS A 272 13.43 2.53 -5.27
C CYS A 272 11.94 2.17 -5.18
N ASN A 273 11.51 1.54 -4.09
CA ASN A 273 10.09 1.26 -3.82
C ASN A 273 9.27 2.56 -3.81
N ALA A 274 9.70 3.57 -3.06
CA ALA A 274 9.01 4.87 -3.02
C ALA A 274 9.03 5.56 -4.39
N ALA A 275 10.15 5.58 -5.09
CA ALA A 275 10.28 6.18 -6.42
C ALA A 275 9.36 5.50 -7.46
N THR A 276 9.30 4.18 -7.48
CA THR A 276 8.46 3.45 -8.43
C THR A 276 6.97 3.55 -8.13
N ARG A 277 6.57 3.79 -6.89
CA ARG A 277 5.17 4.11 -6.54
C ARG A 277 4.67 5.38 -7.24
N LEU A 278 5.55 6.33 -7.51
CA LEU A 278 5.23 7.55 -8.25
C LEU A 278 5.48 7.39 -9.75
N ALA A 279 6.67 6.91 -10.12
CA ALA A 279 7.12 6.90 -11.51
C ALA A 279 6.29 5.99 -12.39
N LEU A 280 6.01 4.75 -11.94
CA LEU A 280 5.32 3.76 -12.75
C LEU A 280 3.87 4.15 -13.07
N PRO A 281 2.99 4.51 -12.09
CA PRO A 281 1.63 4.91 -12.42
C PRO A 281 1.57 6.23 -13.20
N THR A 282 2.55 7.12 -13.03
CA THR A 282 2.67 8.34 -13.83
C THR A 282 3.04 8.02 -15.29
N ALA A 283 3.97 7.11 -15.51
CA ALA A 283 4.29 6.60 -16.84
C ALA A 283 3.10 5.84 -17.46
N ALA A 284 2.38 5.09 -16.64
CA ALA A 284 1.21 4.31 -17.05
C ALA A 284 0.04 5.17 -17.55
N ASP A 285 -0.08 6.41 -17.11
CA ASP A 285 -1.05 7.37 -17.65
C ASP A 285 -0.78 7.71 -19.13
N LYS A 286 0.47 7.53 -19.61
CA LYS A 286 0.88 7.80 -21.01
C LYS A 286 1.02 6.52 -21.83
N VAL A 287 1.66 5.50 -21.29
CA VAL A 287 2.04 4.25 -22.01
C VAL A 287 0.92 3.21 -21.93
N GLY A 288 0.14 3.24 -20.84
CA GLY A 288 -0.91 2.26 -20.56
C GLY A 288 -0.61 1.42 -19.32
N ARG A 289 -1.62 1.30 -18.45
CA ARG A 289 -1.48 0.68 -17.12
C ARG A 289 -1.14 -0.79 -17.16
N ILE A 290 -1.76 -1.53 -18.09
CA ILE A 290 -1.52 -2.98 -18.25
C ILE A 290 -0.10 -3.24 -18.75
N ILE A 291 0.41 -2.44 -19.70
CA ILE A 291 1.76 -2.59 -20.25
C ILE A 291 2.81 -2.38 -19.14
N CYS A 292 2.66 -1.31 -18.36
CA CYS A 292 3.57 -1.01 -17.26
C CYS A 292 3.60 -2.14 -16.22
N LEU A 293 2.43 -2.70 -15.85
CA LEU A 293 2.36 -3.82 -14.91
C LEU A 293 2.97 -5.11 -15.48
N LYS A 294 2.80 -5.38 -16.78
CA LYS A 294 3.46 -6.52 -17.44
C LYS A 294 4.97 -6.45 -17.29
N VAL A 295 5.57 -5.27 -17.55
CA VAL A 295 7.02 -5.07 -17.42
C VAL A 295 7.48 -5.37 -15.98
N VAL A 296 6.75 -4.86 -15.00
CA VAL A 296 7.09 -5.09 -13.58
C VAL A 296 6.96 -6.55 -13.18
N LEU A 297 5.92 -7.25 -13.64
CA LEU A 297 5.74 -8.67 -13.32
C LEU A 297 6.80 -9.56 -13.99
N VAL A 298 7.18 -9.26 -15.24
CA VAL A 298 8.30 -9.93 -15.90
C VAL A 298 9.61 -9.70 -15.15
N ALA A 299 9.88 -8.45 -14.73
CA ALA A 299 11.06 -8.13 -13.92
C ALA A 299 11.06 -8.90 -12.60
N ALA A 300 9.89 -9.04 -11.94
CA ALA A 300 9.77 -9.82 -10.71
C ALA A 300 10.04 -11.32 -10.95
N VAL A 301 9.52 -11.92 -12.03
CA VAL A 301 9.81 -13.32 -12.39
C VAL A 301 11.32 -13.50 -12.60
N ILE A 302 11.94 -12.63 -13.40
CA ILE A 302 13.39 -12.71 -13.69
C ILE A 302 14.19 -12.56 -12.40
N ALA A 303 13.86 -11.59 -11.55
CA ALA A 303 14.57 -11.38 -10.28
C ALA A 303 14.48 -12.61 -9.36
N MET A 304 13.30 -13.22 -9.22
CA MET A 304 13.12 -14.41 -8.39
C MET A 304 13.83 -15.64 -8.95
N LEU A 305 13.85 -15.83 -10.27
CA LEU A 305 14.62 -16.90 -10.92
C LEU A 305 16.12 -16.70 -10.76
N LEU A 306 16.60 -15.46 -10.94
CA LEU A 306 18.01 -15.13 -10.73
C LEU A 306 18.42 -15.36 -9.26
N LEU A 307 17.56 -15.12 -8.29
CA LEU A 307 17.83 -15.44 -6.88
C LEU A 307 18.08 -16.93 -6.61
N ILE A 308 17.69 -17.85 -7.49
CA ILE A 308 17.98 -19.28 -7.36
C ILE A 308 19.45 -19.56 -7.69
N VAL A 309 20.01 -18.95 -8.75
CA VAL A 309 21.31 -19.30 -9.32
C VAL A 309 22.35 -18.18 -9.23
N ALA A 310 21.99 -17.01 -8.76
CA ALA A 310 22.81 -15.81 -8.87
C ALA A 310 24.01 -15.80 -7.92
N PRO A 311 25.18 -15.31 -8.36
CA PRO A 311 26.30 -14.95 -7.49
C PRO A 311 25.95 -13.75 -6.60
N SER A 312 26.75 -13.51 -5.56
CA SER A 312 26.51 -12.51 -4.52
C SER A 312 26.09 -11.13 -5.02
N ALA A 313 26.82 -10.55 -5.99
CA ALA A 313 26.53 -9.21 -6.51
C ALA A 313 25.14 -9.11 -7.19
N VAL A 314 24.73 -10.14 -7.95
CA VAL A 314 23.43 -10.19 -8.63
C VAL A 314 22.30 -10.34 -7.59
N THR A 315 22.55 -11.04 -6.49
CA THR A 315 21.57 -11.15 -5.39
C THR A 315 21.18 -9.77 -4.85
N THR A 316 22.17 -8.90 -4.62
CA THR A 316 21.91 -7.53 -4.15
C THR A 316 21.05 -6.74 -5.14
N VAL A 317 21.33 -6.83 -6.43
CA VAL A 317 20.56 -6.18 -7.49
C VAL A 317 19.11 -6.73 -7.51
N CYS A 318 18.93 -8.04 -7.40
CA CYS A 318 17.61 -8.66 -7.38
C CYS A 318 16.79 -8.21 -6.16
N VAL A 319 17.42 -8.08 -4.98
CA VAL A 319 16.76 -7.55 -3.78
C VAL A 319 16.24 -6.13 -4.05
N VAL A 320 17.08 -5.22 -4.55
CA VAL A 320 16.68 -3.83 -4.86
C VAL A 320 15.56 -3.81 -5.91
N LEU A 321 15.67 -4.63 -6.96
CA LEU A 321 14.67 -4.74 -8.02
C LEU A 321 13.31 -5.21 -7.49
N MET A 322 13.29 -6.18 -6.56
CA MET A 322 12.04 -6.65 -5.96
C MET A 322 11.33 -5.57 -5.13
N TYR A 323 12.08 -4.72 -4.41
CA TYR A 323 11.51 -3.56 -3.75
C TYR A 323 10.89 -2.56 -4.74
N ALA A 324 11.56 -2.32 -5.86
CA ALA A 324 11.04 -1.49 -6.95
C ALA A 324 9.76 -2.08 -7.57
N CYS A 325 9.73 -3.40 -7.82
CA CYS A 325 8.56 -4.09 -8.35
C CYS A 325 7.35 -3.96 -7.43
N TYR A 326 7.54 -4.16 -6.12
CA TYR A 326 6.48 -3.98 -5.13
C TYR A 326 5.91 -2.55 -5.14
N GLY A 327 6.79 -1.54 -5.15
CA GLY A 327 6.38 -0.15 -5.24
C GLY A 327 5.56 0.14 -6.50
N GLY A 328 6.01 -0.36 -7.63
CA GLY A 328 5.32 -0.21 -8.92
C GLY A 328 3.92 -0.85 -8.94
N ILE A 329 3.78 -2.05 -8.39
CA ILE A 329 2.47 -2.73 -8.25
C ILE A 329 1.57 -1.88 -7.36
N MET A 330 2.00 -1.59 -6.12
CA MET A 330 1.18 -0.86 -5.15
C MET A 330 0.75 0.53 -5.63
N GLY A 331 1.63 1.25 -6.34
CA GLY A 331 1.33 2.56 -6.91
C GLY A 331 0.31 2.51 -8.06
N SER A 332 0.33 1.44 -8.86
CA SER A 332 -0.48 1.35 -10.10
C SER A 332 -1.90 0.84 -9.87
N PHE A 333 -2.14 0.00 -8.86
CA PHE A 333 -3.42 -0.65 -8.65
C PHE A 333 -4.60 0.31 -8.38
N PRO A 334 -4.44 1.43 -7.62
CA PRO A 334 -5.54 2.38 -7.42
C PRO A 334 -6.05 2.96 -8.74
N SER A 335 -5.12 3.39 -9.61
CA SER A 335 -5.48 3.97 -10.91
C SER A 335 -5.96 2.93 -11.91
N LEU A 336 -5.46 1.69 -11.85
CA LEU A 336 -5.95 0.59 -12.67
C LEU A 336 -7.37 0.22 -12.28
N SER A 337 -7.66 0.07 -10.98
CA SER A 337 -9.00 -0.23 -10.46
C SER A 337 -10.02 0.82 -10.89
N SER A 338 -9.72 2.10 -10.70
CA SER A 338 -10.62 3.19 -11.09
C SER A 338 -10.80 3.30 -12.61
N SER A 339 -9.81 2.90 -13.42
CA SER A 339 -9.93 2.88 -14.88
C SER A 339 -10.76 1.73 -15.42
N ILE A 340 -10.95 0.65 -14.65
CA ILE A 340 -11.76 -0.51 -15.05
C ILE A 340 -13.19 -0.38 -14.55
N PHE A 341 -13.38 0.08 -13.32
CA PHE A 341 -14.68 0.06 -12.64
C PHE A 341 -15.33 1.45 -12.50
N GLY A 342 -14.62 2.51 -12.93
CA GLY A 342 -15.11 3.89 -12.87
C GLY A 342 -14.74 4.61 -11.57
N MET A 343 -14.94 5.94 -11.59
CA MET A 343 -14.50 6.83 -10.52
C MET A 343 -15.56 7.06 -9.44
N LYS A 344 -16.85 6.79 -9.76
CA LYS A 344 -17.99 7.11 -8.87
C LYS A 344 -17.92 6.35 -7.55
N HIS A 345 -17.57 5.08 -7.59
CA HIS A 345 -17.47 4.18 -6.45
C HIS A 345 -16.01 3.69 -6.24
N SER A 346 -15.02 4.50 -6.65
CA SER A 346 -13.62 4.07 -6.67
C SER A 346 -13.04 3.79 -5.28
N GLY A 347 -13.52 4.43 -4.24
CA GLY A 347 -13.08 4.19 -2.87
C GLY A 347 -13.50 2.80 -2.38
N GLU A 348 -14.78 2.48 -2.43
CA GLU A 348 -15.27 1.17 -2.01
C GLU A 348 -14.73 0.05 -2.91
N ASN A 349 -14.73 0.24 -4.24
CA ASN A 349 -14.24 -0.74 -5.20
C ASN A 349 -12.77 -1.08 -4.98
N TYR A 350 -11.92 -0.08 -4.77
CA TYR A 350 -10.51 -0.32 -4.49
C TYR A 350 -10.31 -1.00 -3.13
N GLY A 351 -11.12 -0.68 -2.14
CA GLY A 351 -11.14 -1.38 -0.86
C GLY A 351 -11.31 -2.90 -1.01
N TYR A 352 -12.21 -3.36 -1.88
CA TYR A 352 -12.35 -4.80 -2.18
C TYR A 352 -11.14 -5.38 -2.92
N VAL A 353 -10.52 -4.62 -3.83
CA VAL A 353 -9.29 -5.08 -4.52
C VAL A 353 -8.14 -5.28 -3.52
N MET A 354 -8.09 -4.50 -2.44
CA MET A 354 -7.08 -4.63 -1.39
C MET A 354 -7.13 -5.95 -0.62
N PHE A 355 -8.16 -6.80 -0.77
CA PHE A 355 -8.11 -8.18 -0.27
C PHE A 355 -6.92 -8.94 -0.86
N GLY A 356 -6.47 -8.61 -2.06
CA GLY A 356 -5.28 -9.22 -2.66
C GLY A 356 -4.03 -9.06 -1.79
N ILE A 357 -3.78 -7.85 -1.24
CA ILE A 357 -2.62 -7.66 -0.34
C ILE A 357 -2.82 -8.34 1.01
N ALA A 358 -4.04 -8.35 1.57
CA ALA A 358 -4.27 -9.01 2.85
C ALA A 358 -3.98 -10.51 2.76
N ILE A 359 -4.49 -11.17 1.73
CA ILE A 359 -4.25 -12.60 1.50
C ILE A 359 -2.75 -12.84 1.22
N ALA A 360 -2.11 -12.01 0.39
CA ALA A 360 -0.67 -12.13 0.10
C ALA A 360 0.19 -12.00 1.37
N THR A 361 -0.15 -11.04 2.25
CA THR A 361 0.58 -10.79 3.51
C THR A 361 0.49 -11.97 4.48
N LEU A 362 -0.65 -12.68 4.51
CA LEU A 362 -0.81 -13.87 5.33
C LEU A 362 -0.17 -15.11 4.68
N SER A 363 -0.26 -15.21 3.34
CA SER A 363 0.26 -16.37 2.60
C SER A 363 1.78 -16.41 2.53
N ALA A 364 2.45 -15.27 2.37
CA ALA A 364 3.90 -15.23 2.19
C ALA A 364 4.70 -15.84 3.36
N PRO A 365 4.48 -15.46 4.64
CA PRO A 365 5.16 -16.11 5.75
C PRO A 365 4.71 -17.56 5.94
N ALA A 366 3.45 -17.91 5.64
CA ALA A 366 2.99 -19.30 5.71
C ALA A 366 3.74 -20.18 4.70
N ILE A 367 3.91 -19.72 3.46
CA ILE A 367 4.71 -20.40 2.43
C ILE A 367 6.14 -20.59 2.91
N THR A 368 6.80 -19.50 3.35
CA THR A 368 8.20 -19.55 3.79
C THR A 368 8.40 -20.51 4.96
N ASN A 369 7.57 -20.39 6.00
CA ASN A 369 7.67 -21.22 7.19
C ASN A 369 7.40 -22.70 6.90
N THR A 370 6.43 -23.01 6.05
CA THR A 370 6.10 -24.39 5.66
C THR A 370 7.26 -25.00 4.87
N VAL A 371 7.80 -24.30 3.87
CA VAL A 371 8.89 -24.83 3.03
C VAL A 371 10.15 -25.06 3.85
N LEU A 372 10.60 -24.04 4.61
CA LEU A 372 11.83 -24.15 5.42
C LEU A 372 11.63 -25.13 6.59
N GLY A 373 10.45 -25.14 7.22
CA GLY A 373 10.12 -26.07 8.30
C GLY A 373 10.05 -27.54 7.83
N SER A 374 9.84 -27.78 6.54
CA SER A 374 9.87 -29.10 5.91
C SER A 374 11.28 -29.52 5.47
N GLY A 375 12.32 -28.73 5.76
CA GLY A 375 13.72 -29.03 5.45
C GLY A 375 14.13 -28.69 4.00
N TYR A 376 13.28 -28.02 3.24
CA TYR A 376 13.68 -27.49 1.93
C TYR A 376 14.50 -26.22 2.07
N ASP A 377 15.30 -25.92 1.06
CA ASP A 377 16.15 -24.73 1.04
C ASP A 377 15.39 -23.46 0.53
N MET A 378 16.07 -22.32 0.64
CA MET A 378 15.53 -21.04 0.21
C MET A 378 15.27 -20.95 -1.31
N ASN A 379 15.94 -21.77 -2.13
CA ASN A 379 15.74 -21.78 -3.59
C ASN A 379 14.34 -22.25 -3.96
N VAL A 380 13.75 -23.17 -3.18
CA VAL A 380 12.36 -23.61 -3.36
C VAL A 380 11.41 -22.44 -3.08
N VAL A 381 11.69 -21.65 -2.04
CA VAL A 381 10.88 -20.45 -1.71
C VAL A 381 10.95 -19.42 -2.83
N PHE A 382 12.13 -19.18 -3.42
CA PHE A 382 12.28 -18.29 -4.58
C PHE A 382 11.57 -18.85 -5.82
N GLY A 383 11.62 -20.17 -6.04
CA GLY A 383 10.87 -20.85 -7.10
C GLY A 383 9.36 -20.62 -6.99
N ILE A 384 8.79 -20.77 -5.78
CA ILE A 384 7.37 -20.46 -5.52
C ILE A 384 7.07 -18.99 -5.78
N GLY A 385 7.97 -18.08 -5.38
CA GLY A 385 7.86 -16.66 -5.68
C GLY A 385 7.83 -16.37 -7.19
N ALA A 386 8.72 -17.00 -7.97
CA ALA A 386 8.76 -16.87 -9.43
C ALA A 386 7.46 -17.38 -10.08
N ILE A 387 6.99 -18.56 -9.66
CA ILE A 387 5.70 -19.13 -10.11
C ILE A 387 4.55 -18.17 -9.77
N SER A 388 4.53 -17.61 -8.57
CA SER A 388 3.51 -16.65 -8.15
C SER A 388 3.50 -15.40 -9.05
N ALA A 389 4.65 -14.81 -9.34
CA ALA A 389 4.75 -13.68 -10.28
C ALA A 389 4.28 -14.03 -11.69
N ALA A 390 4.61 -15.25 -12.18
CA ALA A 390 4.16 -15.75 -13.49
C ALA A 390 2.64 -15.96 -13.52
N VAL A 391 2.05 -16.49 -12.46
CA VAL A 391 0.59 -16.62 -12.29
C VAL A 391 -0.08 -15.25 -12.28
N SER A 392 0.51 -14.26 -11.58
CA SER A 392 0.04 -12.87 -11.63
C SER A 392 0.04 -12.30 -13.05
N PHE A 393 1.11 -12.54 -13.81
CA PHE A 393 1.21 -12.11 -15.20
C PHE A 393 0.14 -12.76 -16.08
N LEU A 394 -0.16 -14.05 -15.87
CA LEU A 394 -1.23 -14.75 -16.57
C LEU A 394 -2.59 -14.10 -16.28
N PHE A 395 -2.91 -13.83 -15.00
CA PHE A 395 -4.16 -13.16 -14.65
C PHE A 395 -4.26 -11.76 -15.24
N LEU A 396 -3.15 -11.04 -15.36
CA LEU A 396 -3.11 -9.73 -16.02
C LEU A 396 -3.42 -9.84 -17.52
N ILE A 397 -2.94 -10.89 -18.20
CA ILE A 397 -3.28 -11.17 -19.60
C ILE A 397 -4.77 -11.50 -19.75
N LEU A 398 -5.32 -12.32 -18.85
CA LEU A 398 -6.73 -12.66 -18.86
C LEU A 398 -7.60 -11.42 -18.63
N LEU A 399 -7.19 -10.53 -17.72
CA LEU A 399 -7.84 -9.23 -17.50
C LEU A 399 -7.82 -8.38 -18.77
N GLU A 400 -6.67 -8.27 -19.43
CA GLU A 400 -6.55 -7.51 -20.68
C GLU A 400 -7.46 -8.06 -21.79
N ARG A 401 -7.52 -9.39 -21.91
CA ARG A 401 -8.39 -10.06 -22.88
C ARG A 401 -9.86 -9.76 -22.63
N GLU A 402 -10.30 -9.83 -21.37
CA GLU A 402 -11.67 -9.51 -20.98
C GLU A 402 -12.03 -8.05 -21.31
N LEU A 403 -11.13 -7.11 -21.00
CA LEU A 403 -11.32 -5.68 -21.32
C LEU A 403 -11.38 -5.42 -22.84
N LYS A 404 -10.62 -6.15 -23.65
CA LYS A 404 -10.67 -6.04 -25.13
C LYS A 404 -11.97 -6.60 -25.69
N LEU A 405 -12.51 -7.67 -25.11
CA LEU A 405 -13.78 -8.27 -25.54
C LEU A 405 -14.96 -7.34 -25.25
N GLU A 406 -14.96 -6.64 -24.12
CA GLU A 406 -16.01 -5.65 -23.81
C GLU A 406 -16.00 -4.43 -24.73
N ARG A 407 -14.83 -3.98 -25.17
CA ARG A 407 -14.73 -2.84 -26.12
C ARG A 407 -15.22 -3.16 -27.53
N LYS A 408 -15.37 -4.44 -27.85
CA LYS A 408 -15.86 -4.90 -29.17
C LYS A 408 -17.39 -5.11 -29.20
N LYS A 409 -18.02 -5.15 -28.04
CA LYS A 409 -19.48 -5.20 -27.86
C LYS A 409 -20.05 -3.78 -27.74
#